data_678e568164b7730640c268a0dfaa4724
#
_entry.id   678e568164b7730640c268a0dfaa4724
#
_cell.length_a   1.000
_cell.length_b   1.000
_cell.length_c   1.000
_cell.angle_alpha   90.00
_cell.angle_beta   90.00
_cell.angle_gamma   90.00
#
_symmetry.space_group_name_H-M   'P 1'
#
loop_
_entity.id
_entity.type
_entity.pdbx_description
1 polymer ?
#
loop_
_entity_poly.entity_id
_entity_poly.type
_entity_poly.pdbx_seq_one_letter_code
_entity_poly.pdbx_strand_id
1 'polypeptide(L)'
;MKAITLRQPAGLENLRLVDLPDPGQPGAGEIRVRVHASSLNFHDLGVVTGRMPSADGRIPMSDGAGVVEAVGEGVDEFAVGDAVVSRFFPSWLDGGPTIADFATVPGDGVDGYARDTVVRPAHWFTHAPRGYSHAEAATLTTAGLTAWRALVVDARLKAGDTVLVLGTGGVSIFALQFAKHMGATVIATSSSDEKLARAQALGADFTINYRRDTDWAAKVLDCTNGRGVDVVIEVGGPDTLGQSIQACRIGGHIALIGVLTGIAGQVPTVALMQRHQTLQGLIVGSRSHQRDMVRALDATGIKPVVDQTFALEDIADAFAHQAAGKHFGKLCLSI
;
A
#
# COMPACT_ATOMS: atom_id res chain seq x y z
N MET A 1 15.74 -22.79 -5.13
CA MET A 1 14.75 -21.75 -5.45
C MET A 1 15.47 -20.48 -5.89
N LYS A 2 14.91 -19.75 -6.85
CA LYS A 2 15.43 -18.42 -7.24
C LYS A 2 15.00 -17.36 -6.25
N ALA A 3 15.87 -16.40 -5.96
CA ALA A 3 15.59 -15.27 -5.09
C ALA A 3 16.46 -14.06 -5.46
N ILE A 4 15.97 -12.86 -5.14
CA ILE A 4 16.80 -11.66 -5.12
C ILE A 4 17.32 -11.45 -3.69
N THR A 5 18.59 -11.17 -3.54
CA THR A 5 19.20 -10.77 -2.26
C THR A 5 19.80 -9.38 -2.37
N LEU A 6 19.65 -8.58 -1.32
CA LEU A 6 20.29 -7.29 -1.17
C LEU A 6 21.63 -7.44 -0.47
N ARG A 7 22.73 -7.07 -1.14
CA ARG A 7 24.08 -7.06 -0.55
C ARG A 7 24.43 -5.69 0.02
N GLN A 8 25.20 -5.68 1.07
CA GLN A 8 25.69 -4.44 1.65
C GLN A 8 26.95 -3.93 0.93
N PRO A 9 27.13 -2.61 0.79
CA PRO A 9 26.16 -1.56 1.18
C PRO A 9 24.90 -1.62 0.34
N ALA A 10 23.73 -1.28 0.92
CA ALA A 10 22.47 -1.29 0.21
C ALA A 10 22.47 -0.31 -0.97
N GLY A 11 21.94 -0.74 -2.10
CA GLY A 11 21.84 0.01 -3.34
C GLY A 11 21.20 -0.85 -4.44
N LEU A 12 20.55 -0.23 -5.41
CA LEU A 12 19.91 -0.98 -6.51
C LEU A 12 20.91 -1.84 -7.28
N GLU A 13 22.15 -1.34 -7.41
CA GLU A 13 23.26 -2.04 -8.03
C GLU A 13 23.75 -3.26 -7.24
N ASN A 14 23.30 -3.43 -5.99
CA ASN A 14 23.65 -4.53 -5.10
C ASN A 14 22.52 -5.56 -4.89
N LEU A 15 21.45 -5.45 -5.66
CA LEU A 15 20.46 -6.51 -5.80
C LEU A 15 21.03 -7.63 -6.67
N ARG A 16 20.95 -8.88 -6.22
CA ARG A 16 21.55 -10.05 -6.88
C ARG A 16 20.52 -11.17 -7.00
N LEU A 17 20.32 -11.65 -8.22
CA LEU A 17 19.61 -12.91 -8.44
C LEU A 17 20.54 -14.06 -8.01
N VAL A 18 20.05 -14.95 -7.16
CA VAL A 18 20.78 -16.08 -6.59
C VAL A 18 19.91 -17.33 -6.59
N ASP A 19 20.57 -18.49 -6.62
CA ASP A 19 19.95 -19.77 -6.33
C ASP A 19 20.18 -20.13 -4.87
N LEU A 20 19.09 -20.31 -4.13
CA LEU A 20 19.09 -20.71 -2.71
C LEU A 20 18.53 -22.13 -2.57
N PRO A 21 18.86 -22.86 -1.47
CA PRO A 21 18.19 -24.12 -1.16
C PRO A 21 16.67 -23.98 -1.12
N ASP A 22 15.96 -25.05 -1.48
CA ASP A 22 14.52 -25.13 -1.31
C ASP A 22 14.15 -25.02 0.18
N PRO A 23 13.11 -24.24 0.57
CA PRO A 23 12.74 -24.08 1.98
C PRO A 23 12.14 -25.35 2.61
N GLY A 24 11.90 -26.40 1.84
CA GLY A 24 11.40 -27.69 2.32
C GLY A 24 9.88 -27.76 2.44
N GLN A 25 9.42 -28.77 3.18
CA GLN A 25 7.99 -28.98 3.45
C GLN A 25 7.53 -28.14 4.66
N PRO A 26 6.26 -27.72 4.71
CA PRO A 26 5.73 -26.96 5.83
C PRO A 26 5.65 -27.81 7.09
N GLY A 27 6.06 -27.26 8.23
CA GLY A 27 5.82 -27.81 9.55
C GLY A 27 4.39 -27.60 10.06
N ALA A 28 4.12 -28.00 11.30
CA ALA A 28 2.81 -27.77 11.92
C ALA A 28 2.45 -26.28 11.95
N GLY A 29 1.24 -25.92 11.49
CA GLY A 29 0.75 -24.55 11.43
C GLY A 29 1.32 -23.70 10.27
N GLU A 30 2.14 -24.29 9.39
CA GLU A 30 2.75 -23.60 8.25
C GLU A 30 2.11 -23.99 6.92
N ILE A 31 2.30 -23.13 5.92
CA ILE A 31 1.99 -23.43 4.52
C ILE A 31 3.21 -23.16 3.64
N ARG A 32 3.33 -23.96 2.58
CA ARG A 32 4.26 -23.71 1.48
C ARG A 32 3.51 -22.99 0.37
N VAL A 33 4.04 -21.85 -0.06
CA VAL A 33 3.45 -21.01 -1.10
C VAL A 33 4.42 -20.85 -2.25
N ARG A 34 3.97 -21.17 -3.46
CA ARG A 34 4.59 -20.74 -4.71
C ARG A 34 4.25 -19.29 -4.93
N VAL A 35 5.23 -18.41 -4.84
CA VAL A 35 5.06 -16.97 -5.09
C VAL A 35 5.06 -16.74 -6.59
N HIS A 36 4.07 -16.04 -7.10
CA HIS A 36 3.93 -15.72 -8.52
C HIS A 36 4.05 -14.24 -8.82
N ALA A 37 3.84 -13.39 -7.81
CA ALA A 37 3.98 -11.95 -7.96
C ALA A 37 4.33 -11.26 -6.64
N SER A 38 4.98 -10.12 -6.78
CA SER A 38 5.17 -9.13 -5.72
C SER A 38 4.78 -7.74 -6.23
N SER A 39 4.65 -6.75 -5.33
CA SER A 39 4.37 -5.39 -5.75
C SER A 39 5.22 -4.37 -4.96
N LEU A 40 5.70 -3.33 -5.66
CA LEU A 40 6.64 -2.36 -5.10
C LEU A 40 5.94 -1.35 -4.21
N ASN A 41 6.54 -1.04 -3.06
CA ASN A 41 6.11 0.01 -2.15
C ASN A 41 7.25 0.99 -1.86
N PHE A 42 6.92 2.19 -1.38
CA PHE A 42 7.93 3.17 -0.97
C PHE A 42 8.79 2.66 0.20
N HIS A 43 8.23 1.82 1.06
CA HIS A 43 8.92 1.10 2.11
C HIS A 43 10.04 0.21 1.54
N ASP A 44 9.72 -0.64 0.57
CA ASP A 44 10.68 -1.54 -0.07
C ASP A 44 11.82 -0.75 -0.74
N LEU A 45 11.49 0.37 -1.43
CA LEU A 45 12.49 1.29 -1.97
C LEU A 45 13.41 1.86 -0.88
N GLY A 46 12.85 2.16 0.30
CA GLY A 46 13.62 2.61 1.47
C GLY A 46 14.64 1.57 1.92
N VAL A 47 14.26 0.30 1.95
CA VAL A 47 15.14 -0.83 2.31
C VAL A 47 16.23 -1.01 1.27
N VAL A 48 15.88 -1.17 -0.01
CA VAL A 48 16.85 -1.49 -1.06
C VAL A 48 17.83 -0.35 -1.37
N THR A 49 17.48 0.89 -1.02
CA THR A 49 18.37 2.06 -1.15
C THR A 49 19.14 2.41 0.13
N GLY A 50 18.98 1.61 1.20
CA GLY A 50 19.69 1.82 2.47
C GLY A 50 19.19 3.00 3.31
N ARG A 51 18.05 3.61 2.96
CA ARG A 51 17.40 4.60 3.84
C ARG A 51 16.83 3.96 5.11
N MET A 52 16.51 2.68 5.03
CA MET A 52 16.16 1.83 6.16
C MET A 52 17.23 0.74 6.27
N PRO A 53 17.78 0.48 7.48
CA PRO A 53 18.82 -0.52 7.67
C PRO A 53 18.27 -1.93 7.45
N SER A 54 19.03 -2.79 6.77
CA SER A 54 18.70 -4.20 6.58
C SER A 54 19.94 -5.09 6.68
N ALA A 55 19.75 -6.37 6.95
CA ALA A 55 20.84 -7.34 7.02
C ALA A 55 21.44 -7.61 5.63
N ASP A 56 22.74 -7.92 5.56
CA ASP A 56 23.38 -8.42 4.33
C ASP A 56 22.71 -9.73 3.90
N GLY A 57 22.43 -9.85 2.61
CA GLY A 57 21.73 -11.00 2.04
C GLY A 57 20.22 -11.03 2.25
N ARG A 58 19.61 -9.95 2.78
CA ARG A 58 18.16 -9.85 2.93
C ARG A 58 17.46 -10.07 1.59
N ILE A 59 16.42 -10.92 1.56
CA ILE A 59 15.50 -11.03 0.44
C ILE A 59 14.46 -9.91 0.59
N PRO A 60 14.40 -8.93 -0.35
CA PRO A 60 13.50 -7.79 -0.24
C PRO A 60 12.04 -8.15 -0.58
N MET A 61 11.16 -7.15 -0.60
CA MET A 61 9.75 -7.11 -0.95
C MET A 61 8.82 -7.58 0.17
N SER A 62 7.97 -6.64 0.61
CA SER A 62 6.97 -6.87 1.65
C SER A 62 5.69 -7.51 1.14
N ASP A 63 5.34 -7.28 -0.13
CA ASP A 63 4.16 -7.80 -0.77
C ASP A 63 4.45 -9.13 -1.48
N GLY A 64 3.51 -10.09 -1.40
CA GLY A 64 3.61 -11.36 -2.11
C GLY A 64 2.23 -11.97 -2.36
N ALA A 65 2.06 -12.58 -3.52
CA ALA A 65 0.87 -13.35 -3.87
C ALA A 65 1.26 -14.61 -4.64
N GLY A 66 0.52 -15.68 -4.42
CA GLY A 66 0.83 -16.96 -5.04
C GLY A 66 -0.21 -18.02 -4.73
N VAL A 67 0.23 -19.28 -4.85
CA VAL A 67 -0.62 -20.47 -4.66
C VAL A 67 -0.04 -21.37 -3.59
N VAL A 68 -0.90 -21.91 -2.73
CA VAL A 68 -0.53 -22.90 -1.72
C VAL A 68 -0.13 -24.21 -2.41
N GLU A 69 1.11 -24.67 -2.22
CA GLU A 69 1.62 -25.94 -2.75
C GLU A 69 1.50 -27.10 -1.75
N ALA A 70 1.60 -26.77 -0.44
CA ALA A 70 1.46 -27.76 0.62
C ALA A 70 0.98 -27.07 1.91
N VAL A 71 0.30 -27.85 2.75
CA VAL A 71 -0.17 -27.43 4.08
C VAL A 71 0.41 -28.34 5.16
N GLY A 72 0.84 -27.77 6.28
CA GLY A 72 1.33 -28.49 7.44
C GLY A 72 0.19 -28.96 8.34
N GLU A 73 0.54 -29.79 9.33
CA GLU A 73 -0.42 -30.28 10.33
C GLU A 73 -1.11 -29.14 11.06
N GLY A 74 -2.44 -29.25 11.27
CA GLY A 74 -3.26 -28.26 12.00
C GLY A 74 -3.61 -27.00 11.20
N VAL A 75 -3.37 -26.97 9.89
CA VAL A 75 -3.82 -25.89 9.01
C VAL A 75 -5.15 -26.28 8.36
N ASP A 76 -6.25 -25.72 8.85
CA ASP A 76 -7.61 -25.97 8.34
C ASP A 76 -8.12 -24.84 7.43
N GLU A 77 -7.45 -23.66 7.43
CA GLU A 77 -7.91 -22.47 6.70
C GLU A 77 -7.57 -22.53 5.20
N PHE A 78 -6.50 -23.24 4.84
CA PHE A 78 -5.99 -23.28 3.46
C PHE A 78 -5.92 -24.72 2.95
N ALA A 79 -6.14 -24.85 1.63
CA ALA A 79 -5.93 -26.08 0.88
C ALA A 79 -4.90 -25.87 -0.25
N VAL A 80 -4.30 -26.96 -0.72
CA VAL A 80 -3.45 -26.93 -1.90
C VAL A 80 -4.24 -26.41 -3.11
N GLY A 81 -3.69 -25.45 -3.82
CA GLY A 81 -4.33 -24.76 -4.94
C GLY A 81 -4.98 -23.42 -4.57
N ASP A 82 -5.11 -23.09 -3.29
CA ASP A 82 -5.67 -21.80 -2.88
C ASP A 82 -4.76 -20.65 -3.27
N ALA A 83 -5.36 -19.61 -3.89
CA ALA A 83 -4.68 -18.34 -4.15
C ALA A 83 -4.62 -17.51 -2.85
N VAL A 84 -3.41 -17.06 -2.51
CA VAL A 84 -3.15 -16.34 -1.25
C VAL A 84 -2.38 -15.04 -1.48
N VAL A 85 -2.56 -14.11 -0.56
CA VAL A 85 -1.85 -12.82 -0.49
C VAL A 85 -1.21 -12.66 0.88
N SER A 86 0.02 -12.15 0.90
CA SER A 86 0.82 -11.96 2.11
C SER A 86 0.26 -10.86 3.00
N ARG A 87 0.84 -10.74 4.20
CA ARG A 87 0.54 -9.68 5.17
C ARG A 87 1.79 -8.88 5.47
N PHE A 88 1.61 -7.56 5.62
CA PHE A 88 2.70 -6.64 5.97
C PHE A 88 3.13 -6.83 7.44
N PHE A 89 2.17 -6.85 8.37
CA PHE A 89 2.38 -7.16 9.79
C PHE A 89 1.83 -8.55 10.13
N PRO A 90 2.64 -9.62 10.00
CA PRO A 90 2.14 -10.98 10.18
C PRO A 90 1.56 -11.28 11.57
N SER A 91 2.09 -10.66 12.62
CA SER A 91 1.66 -10.86 14.00
C SER A 91 0.45 -10.01 14.42
N TRP A 92 0.05 -9.01 13.65
CA TRP A 92 -1.14 -8.19 13.96
C TRP A 92 -2.40 -8.84 13.41
N LEU A 93 -3.02 -9.71 14.21
CA LEU A 93 -4.18 -10.49 13.78
C LEU A 93 -5.46 -9.68 13.78
N ASP A 94 -5.72 -8.90 14.84
CA ASP A 94 -6.96 -8.14 15.04
C ASP A 94 -6.77 -7.02 16.07
N GLY A 95 -7.79 -6.20 16.27
CA GLY A 95 -7.82 -5.12 17.26
C GLY A 95 -6.97 -3.91 16.88
N GLY A 96 -6.73 -3.05 17.87
CA GLY A 96 -5.90 -1.84 17.70
C GLY A 96 -4.44 -2.15 17.39
N PRO A 97 -3.68 -1.17 16.84
CA PRO A 97 -2.28 -1.37 16.52
C PRO A 97 -1.43 -1.54 17.78
N THR A 98 -0.65 -2.61 17.82
CA THR A 98 0.27 -2.93 18.92
C THR A 98 1.71 -3.07 18.47
N ILE A 99 1.97 -2.96 17.15
CA ILE A 99 3.28 -3.12 16.52
C ILE A 99 3.74 -1.74 16.04
N ALA A 100 4.92 -1.33 16.48
CA ALA A 100 5.50 -0.03 16.12
C ALA A 100 6.85 -0.16 15.36
N ASP A 101 7.34 -1.38 15.15
CA ASP A 101 8.60 -1.65 14.46
C ASP A 101 8.40 -2.57 13.24
N PHE A 102 9.45 -2.71 12.45
CA PHE A 102 9.48 -3.53 11.24
C PHE A 102 10.22 -4.85 11.41
N ALA A 103 10.53 -5.26 12.64
CA ALA A 103 11.36 -6.43 12.93
C ALA A 103 10.83 -7.76 12.36
N THR A 104 9.51 -7.84 12.15
CA THR A 104 8.85 -9.02 11.56
C THR A 104 8.28 -8.76 10.17
N VAL A 105 8.51 -7.58 9.60
CA VAL A 105 8.00 -7.22 8.27
C VAL A 105 8.82 -7.94 7.20
N PRO A 106 8.15 -8.68 6.30
CA PRO A 106 8.83 -9.32 5.17
C PRO A 106 9.53 -8.29 4.28
N GLY A 107 10.75 -8.60 3.87
CA GLY A 107 11.58 -7.72 3.05
C GLY A 107 12.41 -6.70 3.83
N ASP A 108 12.11 -6.51 5.11
CA ASP A 108 12.84 -5.61 6.02
C ASP A 108 13.42 -6.42 7.19
N GLY A 109 12.69 -6.60 8.28
CA GLY A 109 13.16 -7.33 9.48
C GLY A 109 13.37 -8.82 9.24
N VAL A 110 12.60 -9.44 8.34
CA VAL A 110 12.76 -10.84 7.91
C VAL A 110 12.76 -10.92 6.37
N ASP A 111 13.16 -12.08 5.83
CA ASP A 111 13.19 -12.30 4.39
C ASP A 111 11.79 -12.18 3.76
N GLY A 112 11.74 -11.39 2.69
CA GLY A 112 10.54 -11.06 1.95
C GLY A 112 10.18 -12.02 0.81
N TYR A 113 9.47 -11.46 -0.17
CA TYR A 113 8.83 -12.24 -1.23
C TYR A 113 9.46 -12.08 -2.63
N ALA A 114 10.65 -11.47 -2.74
CA ALA A 114 11.41 -11.49 -4.00
C ALA A 114 12.06 -12.86 -4.25
N ARG A 115 11.23 -13.92 -4.25
CA ARG A 115 11.65 -15.33 -4.44
C ARG A 115 10.48 -16.20 -4.87
N ASP A 116 10.77 -17.33 -5.49
CA ASP A 116 9.76 -18.21 -6.08
C ASP A 116 8.99 -19.09 -5.09
N THR A 117 9.51 -19.32 -3.87
CA THR A 117 8.88 -20.22 -2.89
C THR A 117 9.14 -19.75 -1.46
N VAL A 118 8.14 -19.88 -0.61
CA VAL A 118 8.24 -19.64 0.83
C VAL A 118 7.55 -20.73 1.63
N VAL A 119 8.06 -21.01 2.83
CA VAL A 119 7.37 -21.72 3.91
C VAL A 119 7.22 -20.75 5.06
N ARG A 120 5.99 -20.52 5.51
CA ARG A 120 5.64 -19.54 6.56
C ARG A 120 4.42 -20.01 7.35
N PRO A 121 4.25 -19.54 8.59
CA PRO A 121 3.00 -19.75 9.33
C PRO A 121 1.77 -19.32 8.51
N ALA A 122 0.73 -20.13 8.51
CA ALA A 122 -0.48 -19.92 7.71
C ALA A 122 -1.10 -18.53 7.94
N HIS A 123 -1.05 -18.02 9.19
CA HIS A 123 -1.57 -16.70 9.52
C HIS A 123 -0.81 -15.51 8.88
N TRP A 124 0.32 -15.75 8.19
CA TRP A 124 1.02 -14.72 7.40
C TRP A 124 0.32 -14.42 6.08
N PHE A 125 -0.75 -15.15 5.76
CA PHE A 125 -1.51 -15.00 4.54
C PHE A 125 -3.00 -14.84 4.82
N THR A 126 -3.70 -14.37 3.80
CA THR A 126 -5.16 -14.46 3.65
C THR A 126 -5.45 -14.99 2.25
N HIS A 127 -6.67 -15.47 2.01
CA HIS A 127 -7.10 -15.76 0.64
C HIS A 127 -7.04 -14.50 -0.22
N ALA A 128 -6.64 -14.65 -1.47
CA ALA A 128 -6.76 -13.60 -2.47
C ALA A 128 -8.23 -13.43 -2.91
N PRO A 129 -8.65 -12.23 -3.36
CA PRO A 129 -9.98 -12.05 -3.94
C PRO A 129 -10.19 -12.93 -5.17
N ARG A 130 -11.42 -13.38 -5.37
CA ARG A 130 -11.77 -14.25 -6.50
C ARG A 130 -11.53 -13.56 -7.84
N GLY A 131 -10.92 -14.29 -8.77
CA GLY A 131 -10.67 -13.81 -10.11
C GLY A 131 -9.59 -12.71 -10.23
N TYR A 132 -8.79 -12.52 -9.18
CA TYR A 132 -7.58 -11.67 -9.27
C TYR A 132 -6.43 -12.46 -9.88
N SER A 133 -5.65 -11.80 -10.73
CA SER A 133 -4.30 -12.26 -11.04
C SER A 133 -3.40 -12.12 -9.81
N HIS A 134 -2.29 -12.86 -9.77
CA HIS A 134 -1.34 -12.74 -8.65
C HIS A 134 -0.72 -11.33 -8.55
N ALA A 135 -0.49 -10.66 -9.69
CA ALA A 135 -0.02 -9.28 -9.71
C ALA A 135 -1.04 -8.33 -9.06
N GLU A 136 -2.33 -8.45 -9.40
CA GLU A 136 -3.40 -7.69 -8.74
C GLU A 136 -3.47 -8.00 -7.23
N ALA A 137 -3.44 -9.28 -6.85
CA ALA A 137 -3.51 -9.71 -5.46
C ALA A 137 -2.34 -9.18 -4.61
N ALA A 138 -1.11 -9.21 -5.14
CA ALA A 138 0.08 -8.72 -4.43
C ALA A 138 -0.06 -7.24 -4.02
N THR A 139 -0.76 -6.40 -4.81
CA THR A 139 -0.94 -4.98 -4.51
C THR A 139 -1.76 -4.70 -3.26
N LEU A 140 -2.46 -5.70 -2.74
CA LEU A 140 -3.38 -5.58 -1.60
C LEU A 140 -2.66 -5.52 -0.26
N THR A 141 -1.52 -6.20 -0.11
CA THR A 141 -0.79 -6.36 1.15
C THR A 141 -0.49 -5.02 1.82
N THR A 142 0.07 -4.08 1.08
CA THR A 142 0.45 -2.77 1.62
C THR A 142 -0.48 -1.66 1.13
N ALA A 143 -0.51 -1.38 -0.16
CA ALA A 143 -1.22 -0.20 -0.66
C ALA A 143 -2.75 -0.31 -0.55
N GLY A 144 -3.32 -1.46 -0.94
CA GLY A 144 -4.76 -1.70 -0.83
C GLY A 144 -5.24 -1.66 0.61
N LEU A 145 -4.54 -2.38 1.50
CA LEU A 145 -4.91 -2.45 2.92
C LEU A 145 -4.75 -1.12 3.64
N THR A 146 -3.73 -0.34 3.30
CA THR A 146 -3.55 1.02 3.84
C THR A 146 -4.73 1.92 3.45
N ALA A 147 -5.12 1.94 2.18
CA ALA A 147 -6.26 2.73 1.71
C ALA A 147 -7.58 2.28 2.35
N TRP A 148 -7.80 0.96 2.45
CA TRP A 148 -8.96 0.39 3.13
C TRP A 148 -9.05 0.82 4.58
N ARG A 149 -7.95 0.64 5.34
CA ARG A 149 -7.92 1.02 6.74
C ARG A 149 -8.16 2.53 6.92
N ALA A 150 -7.49 3.37 6.14
CA ALA A 150 -7.64 4.82 6.22
C ALA A 150 -9.09 5.26 6.04
N LEU A 151 -9.78 4.71 5.03
CA LEU A 151 -11.15 5.12 4.69
C LEU A 151 -12.21 4.43 5.57
N VAL A 152 -12.13 3.10 5.70
CA VAL A 152 -13.22 2.30 6.26
C VAL A 152 -13.09 2.16 7.77
N VAL A 153 -11.87 1.85 8.25
CA VAL A 153 -11.66 1.56 9.67
C VAL A 153 -11.50 2.85 10.47
N ASP A 154 -10.55 3.69 10.06
CA ASP A 154 -10.15 4.86 10.84
C ASP A 154 -11.09 6.05 10.59
N ALA A 155 -11.32 6.45 9.33
CA ALA A 155 -12.20 7.57 8.98
C ALA A 155 -13.69 7.23 8.97
N ARG A 156 -14.06 5.93 8.93
CA ARG A 156 -15.47 5.47 8.86
C ARG A 156 -16.25 6.14 7.73
N LEU A 157 -15.64 6.13 6.54
CA LEU A 157 -16.22 6.72 5.33
C LEU A 157 -17.64 6.21 5.08
N LYS A 158 -18.54 7.11 4.68
CA LYS A 158 -19.91 6.78 4.31
C LYS A 158 -20.30 7.48 3.01
N ALA A 159 -21.35 6.99 2.38
CA ALA A 159 -21.93 7.61 1.17
C ALA A 159 -22.26 9.09 1.42
N GLY A 160 -21.90 9.93 0.45
CA GLY A 160 -22.07 11.39 0.50
C GLY A 160 -20.90 12.14 1.14
N ASP A 161 -19.91 11.45 1.74
CA ASP A 161 -18.67 12.10 2.19
C ASP A 161 -17.81 12.53 0.99
N THR A 162 -16.89 13.45 1.21
CA THR A 162 -15.91 13.91 0.22
C THR A 162 -14.52 13.51 0.65
N VAL A 163 -13.74 12.90 -0.26
CA VAL A 163 -12.38 12.41 -0.02
C VAL A 163 -11.40 13.17 -0.90
N LEU A 164 -10.32 13.66 -0.31
CA LEU A 164 -9.16 14.19 -1.03
C LEU A 164 -8.06 13.14 -1.07
N VAL A 165 -7.59 12.78 -2.27
CA VAL A 165 -6.44 11.91 -2.45
C VAL A 165 -5.27 12.71 -3.02
N LEU A 166 -4.11 12.64 -2.34
CA LEU A 166 -2.89 13.33 -2.78
C LEU A 166 -2.04 12.42 -3.68
N GLY A 167 -1.77 12.89 -4.89
CA GLY A 167 -0.99 12.12 -5.87
C GLY A 167 -1.75 10.94 -6.47
N THR A 168 -1.04 10.14 -7.27
CA THR A 168 -1.58 9.05 -8.08
C THR A 168 -0.80 7.75 -7.91
N GLY A 169 -0.18 7.57 -6.75
CA GLY A 169 0.48 6.32 -6.35
C GLY A 169 -0.52 5.26 -5.87
N GLY A 170 -0.01 4.10 -5.49
CA GLY A 170 -0.83 2.93 -5.15
C GLY A 170 -1.91 3.21 -4.12
N VAL A 171 -1.57 3.78 -2.96
CA VAL A 171 -2.53 4.09 -1.88
C VAL A 171 -3.62 5.04 -2.36
N SER A 172 -3.24 6.12 -3.06
CA SER A 172 -4.18 7.15 -3.52
C SER A 172 -5.15 6.61 -4.56
N ILE A 173 -4.69 5.76 -5.48
CA ILE A 173 -5.56 5.16 -6.51
C ILE A 173 -6.50 4.12 -5.91
N PHE A 174 -6.03 3.29 -4.96
CA PHE A 174 -6.94 2.42 -4.20
C PHE A 174 -7.97 3.23 -3.41
N ALA A 175 -7.55 4.29 -2.73
CA ALA A 175 -8.46 5.15 -1.98
C ALA A 175 -9.52 5.81 -2.87
N LEU A 176 -9.14 6.28 -4.07
CA LEU A 176 -10.07 6.78 -5.07
C LEU A 176 -11.10 5.71 -5.43
N GLN A 177 -10.65 4.51 -5.79
CA GLN A 177 -11.54 3.42 -6.21
C GLN A 177 -12.50 3.00 -5.08
N PHE A 178 -11.98 2.79 -3.86
CA PHE A 178 -12.82 2.45 -2.69
C PHE A 178 -13.83 3.56 -2.39
N ALA A 179 -13.40 4.82 -2.31
CA ALA A 179 -14.26 5.95 -2.02
C ALA A 179 -15.39 6.08 -3.04
N LYS A 180 -15.09 5.94 -4.34
CA LYS A 180 -16.11 5.98 -5.39
C LYS A 180 -17.14 4.87 -5.27
N HIS A 181 -16.70 3.63 -5.03
CA HIS A 181 -17.63 2.51 -4.85
C HIS A 181 -18.49 2.63 -3.58
N MET A 182 -18.00 3.36 -2.57
CA MET A 182 -18.76 3.66 -1.36
C MET A 182 -19.69 4.88 -1.50
N GLY A 183 -19.76 5.50 -2.68
CA GLY A 183 -20.65 6.64 -2.94
C GLY A 183 -20.13 7.99 -2.46
N ALA A 184 -18.81 8.12 -2.29
CA ALA A 184 -18.18 9.39 -1.95
C ALA A 184 -17.88 10.25 -3.19
N THR A 185 -17.77 11.56 -2.99
CA THR A 185 -17.16 12.49 -3.95
C THR A 185 -15.63 12.44 -3.76
N VAL A 186 -14.87 12.35 -4.86
CA VAL A 186 -13.42 12.28 -4.80
C VAL A 186 -12.77 13.45 -5.53
N ILE A 187 -11.87 14.13 -4.83
CA ILE A 187 -10.96 15.14 -5.37
C ILE A 187 -9.56 14.52 -5.45
N ALA A 188 -8.94 14.50 -6.63
CA ALA A 188 -7.61 13.96 -6.83
C ALA A 188 -6.60 15.05 -7.20
N THR A 189 -5.40 15.01 -6.62
CA THR A 189 -4.32 15.94 -6.96
C THR A 189 -3.17 15.22 -7.68
N SER A 190 -2.49 15.89 -8.59
CA SER A 190 -1.26 15.41 -9.23
C SER A 190 -0.44 16.56 -9.78
N SER A 191 0.82 16.28 -10.13
CA SER A 191 1.67 17.21 -10.92
C SER A 191 1.53 17.04 -12.43
N SER A 192 0.77 16.01 -12.89
CA SER A 192 0.65 15.63 -14.30
C SER A 192 -0.81 15.64 -14.73
N ASP A 193 -1.12 16.38 -15.78
CA ASP A 193 -2.46 16.44 -16.36
C ASP A 193 -2.87 15.09 -16.96
N GLU A 194 -1.92 14.33 -17.54
CA GLU A 194 -2.16 12.98 -18.02
C GLU A 194 -2.64 12.04 -16.89
N LYS A 195 -1.95 12.08 -15.74
CA LYS A 195 -2.36 11.28 -14.58
C LYS A 195 -3.69 11.74 -14.00
N LEU A 196 -3.99 13.03 -14.04
CA LEU A 196 -5.29 13.57 -13.62
C LEU A 196 -6.41 13.10 -14.55
N ALA A 197 -6.18 13.05 -15.85
CA ALA A 197 -7.17 12.50 -16.79
C ALA A 197 -7.43 11.00 -16.51
N ARG A 198 -6.40 10.21 -16.18
CA ARG A 198 -6.56 8.80 -15.75
C ARG A 198 -7.34 8.69 -14.44
N ALA A 199 -7.08 9.57 -13.45
CA ALA A 199 -7.83 9.60 -12.20
C ALA A 199 -9.31 9.96 -12.43
N GLN A 200 -9.59 10.90 -13.33
CA GLN A 200 -10.94 11.25 -13.73
C GLN A 200 -11.67 10.07 -14.43
N ALA A 201 -10.97 9.34 -15.29
CA ALA A 201 -11.51 8.13 -15.93
C ALA A 201 -11.83 7.02 -14.92
N LEU A 202 -11.14 6.97 -13.78
CA LEU A 202 -11.42 6.08 -12.65
C LEU A 202 -12.53 6.60 -11.72
N GLY A 203 -13.11 7.76 -12.02
CA GLY A 203 -14.25 8.31 -11.30
C GLY A 203 -13.94 9.47 -10.35
N ALA A 204 -12.74 10.06 -10.36
CA ALA A 204 -12.52 11.30 -9.62
C ALA A 204 -13.46 12.40 -10.14
N ASP A 205 -14.22 13.02 -9.23
CA ASP A 205 -15.19 14.05 -9.59
C ASP A 205 -14.51 15.39 -9.90
N PHE A 206 -13.41 15.68 -9.20
CA PHE A 206 -12.58 16.87 -9.40
C PHE A 206 -11.11 16.50 -9.44
N THR A 207 -10.35 17.27 -10.21
CA THR A 207 -8.90 17.08 -10.34
C THR A 207 -8.17 18.42 -10.21
N ILE A 208 -7.04 18.44 -9.49
CA ILE A 208 -6.25 19.64 -9.22
C ILE A 208 -4.80 19.36 -9.57
N ASN A 209 -4.23 20.19 -10.46
CA ASN A 209 -2.79 20.13 -10.74
C ASN A 209 -2.03 21.08 -9.79
N TYR A 210 -1.42 20.53 -8.74
CA TYR A 210 -0.74 21.31 -7.70
C TYR A 210 0.51 22.06 -8.17
N ARG A 211 1.01 21.82 -9.39
CA ARG A 211 2.08 22.65 -9.98
C ARG A 211 1.56 23.97 -10.52
N ARG A 212 0.31 24.00 -10.99
CA ARG A 212 -0.37 25.23 -11.43
C ARG A 212 -1.07 25.90 -10.27
N ASP A 213 -1.78 25.11 -9.49
CA ASP A 213 -2.57 25.55 -8.35
C ASP A 213 -1.80 25.28 -7.07
N THR A 214 -0.80 26.10 -6.78
CA THR A 214 0.09 25.93 -5.62
C THR A 214 -0.64 26.06 -4.28
N ASP A 215 -1.70 26.87 -4.21
CA ASP A 215 -2.69 26.87 -3.13
C ASP A 215 -3.84 25.90 -3.48
N TRP A 216 -3.50 24.60 -3.52
CA TRP A 216 -4.49 23.59 -3.85
C TRP A 216 -5.56 23.39 -2.76
N ALA A 217 -5.27 23.83 -1.52
CA ALA A 217 -6.28 23.78 -0.45
C ALA A 217 -7.44 24.74 -0.74
N ALA A 218 -7.16 25.95 -1.24
CA ALA A 218 -8.20 26.87 -1.70
C ALA A 218 -9.04 26.25 -2.83
N LYS A 219 -8.41 25.56 -3.79
CA LYS A 219 -9.13 24.85 -4.86
C LYS A 219 -10.03 23.73 -4.34
N VAL A 220 -9.58 23.00 -3.32
CA VAL A 220 -10.43 21.99 -2.66
C VAL A 220 -11.64 22.65 -1.98
N LEU A 221 -11.45 23.80 -1.35
CA LEU A 221 -12.56 24.56 -0.75
C LEU A 221 -13.54 25.03 -1.82
N ASP A 222 -13.04 25.53 -2.98
CA ASP A 222 -13.90 25.89 -4.12
C ASP A 222 -14.75 24.70 -4.58
N CYS A 223 -14.17 23.51 -4.74
CA CYS A 223 -14.87 22.29 -5.13
C CYS A 223 -15.94 21.84 -4.10
N THR A 224 -15.82 22.28 -2.85
CA THR A 224 -16.70 21.89 -1.74
C THR A 224 -17.56 23.03 -1.21
N ASN A 225 -17.71 24.12 -1.96
CA ASN A 225 -18.46 25.34 -1.58
C ASN A 225 -18.01 25.88 -0.19
N GLY A 226 -16.71 25.86 0.07
CA GLY A 226 -16.09 26.35 1.30
C GLY A 226 -16.16 25.39 2.50
N ARG A 227 -16.82 24.24 2.38
CA ARG A 227 -16.96 23.26 3.48
C ARG A 227 -15.67 22.53 3.82
N GLY A 228 -14.90 22.13 2.82
CA GLY A 228 -13.78 21.21 2.92
C GLY A 228 -14.18 19.73 2.87
N VAL A 229 -13.17 18.85 2.75
CA VAL A 229 -13.37 17.40 2.59
C VAL A 229 -13.52 16.69 3.95
N ASP A 230 -14.23 15.55 3.95
CA ASP A 230 -14.43 14.73 5.15
C ASP A 230 -13.16 13.96 5.51
N VAL A 231 -12.45 13.46 4.49
CA VAL A 231 -11.24 12.63 4.66
C VAL A 231 -10.13 13.10 3.72
N VAL A 232 -8.91 13.20 4.25
CA VAL A 232 -7.69 13.42 3.46
C VAL A 232 -6.83 12.18 3.53
N ILE A 233 -6.43 11.65 2.38
CA ILE A 233 -5.41 10.59 2.26
C ILE A 233 -4.06 11.28 2.05
N GLU A 234 -3.36 11.51 3.17
CA GLU A 234 -2.13 12.28 3.23
C GLU A 234 -0.91 11.38 3.05
N VAL A 235 -0.35 11.40 1.83
CA VAL A 235 0.84 10.61 1.48
C VAL A 235 2.10 11.49 1.29
N GLY A 236 1.94 12.80 1.24
CA GLY A 236 3.05 13.74 1.05
C GLY A 236 3.89 13.90 2.31
N GLY A 237 3.27 14.22 3.41
CA GLY A 237 3.96 14.47 4.68
C GLY A 237 4.11 15.94 5.03
N PRO A 238 5.28 16.38 5.58
CA PRO A 238 5.40 17.70 6.20
C PRO A 238 5.05 18.87 5.28
N ASP A 239 5.46 18.84 4.01
CA ASP A 239 5.24 19.98 3.10
C ASP A 239 3.81 20.07 2.56
N THR A 240 3.01 19.02 2.67
CA THR A 240 1.61 18.99 2.24
C THR A 240 0.63 19.12 3.39
N LEU A 241 1.03 18.72 4.61
CA LEU A 241 0.14 18.62 5.76
C LEU A 241 -0.55 19.94 6.13
N GLY A 242 0.13 21.07 5.98
CA GLY A 242 -0.45 22.39 6.23
C GLY A 242 -1.67 22.67 5.35
N GLN A 243 -1.57 22.36 4.07
CA GLN A 243 -2.69 22.51 3.12
C GLN A 243 -3.76 21.42 3.33
N SER A 244 -3.36 20.19 3.69
CA SER A 244 -4.31 19.13 4.06
C SER A 244 -5.20 19.53 5.24
N ILE A 245 -4.64 20.20 6.25
CA ILE A 245 -5.39 20.76 7.38
C ILE A 245 -6.38 21.84 6.90
N GLN A 246 -5.97 22.70 5.97
CA GLN A 246 -6.85 23.75 5.43
C GLN A 246 -7.97 23.17 4.55
N ALA A 247 -7.68 22.18 3.72
CA ALA A 247 -8.62 21.52 2.83
C ALA A 247 -9.64 20.66 3.55
N CYS A 248 -9.28 20.10 4.71
CA CYS A 248 -10.12 19.24 5.52
C CYS A 248 -11.18 20.08 6.27
N ARG A 249 -12.43 19.60 6.32
CA ARG A 249 -13.52 20.29 7.03
C ARG A 249 -13.32 20.34 8.55
N ILE A 250 -14.12 21.14 9.23
CA ILE A 250 -14.24 21.10 10.70
C ILE A 250 -14.70 19.68 11.11
N GLY A 251 -14.01 19.07 12.06
CA GLY A 251 -14.28 17.71 12.52
C GLY A 251 -13.93 16.62 11.49
N GLY A 252 -13.16 16.92 10.46
CA GLY A 252 -12.73 15.96 9.45
C GLY A 252 -11.54 15.10 9.89
N HIS A 253 -11.18 14.13 9.06
CA HIS A 253 -10.13 13.14 9.35
C HIS A 253 -8.99 13.24 8.33
N ILE A 254 -7.76 13.32 8.82
CA ILE A 254 -6.54 13.32 8.01
C ILE A 254 -5.78 12.05 8.33
N ALA A 255 -5.74 11.12 7.36
CA ALA A 255 -4.99 9.88 7.45
C ALA A 255 -3.54 10.14 7.01
N LEU A 256 -2.61 10.28 7.95
CA LEU A 256 -1.19 10.50 7.68
C LEU A 256 -0.51 9.17 7.42
N ILE A 257 -0.15 8.94 6.16
CA ILE A 257 0.35 7.66 5.64
C ILE A 257 1.80 7.80 5.16
N GLY A 258 2.07 8.86 4.39
CA GLY A 258 3.33 8.99 3.68
C GLY A 258 4.22 10.13 4.18
N VAL A 259 5.50 9.99 3.82
CA VAL A 259 6.57 10.92 4.17
C VAL A 259 7.39 11.29 2.92
N LEU A 260 6.71 11.42 1.77
CA LEU A 260 7.38 11.65 0.47
C LEU A 260 8.15 12.96 0.42
N THR A 261 7.72 13.98 1.18
CA THR A 261 8.36 15.31 1.24
C THR A 261 9.31 15.46 2.43
N GLY A 262 9.43 14.44 3.29
CA GLY A 262 10.31 14.46 4.46
C GLY A 262 9.78 13.65 5.62
N ILE A 263 10.66 13.35 6.60
CA ILE A 263 10.33 12.54 7.77
C ILE A 263 9.94 13.39 9.00
N ALA A 264 10.16 14.69 8.93
CA ALA A 264 9.84 15.64 10.01
C ALA A 264 9.55 17.02 9.43
N GLY A 265 8.69 17.79 10.10
CA GLY A 265 8.36 19.16 9.71
C GLY A 265 7.38 19.80 10.69
N GLN A 266 7.02 21.07 10.40
CA GLN A 266 6.08 21.82 11.24
C GLN A 266 4.64 21.37 10.99
N VAL A 267 3.89 21.24 12.07
CA VAL A 267 2.44 21.01 12.03
C VAL A 267 1.75 22.27 12.53
N PRO A 268 0.83 22.90 11.76
CA PRO A 268 0.08 24.08 12.22
C PRO A 268 -0.96 23.68 13.26
N THR A 269 -0.51 23.46 14.48
CA THR A 269 -1.29 22.87 15.58
C THR A 269 -2.51 23.70 15.96
N VAL A 270 -2.41 25.04 15.89
CA VAL A 270 -3.55 25.93 16.18
C VAL A 270 -4.66 25.73 15.15
N ALA A 271 -4.32 25.62 13.85
CA ALA A 271 -5.29 25.38 12.80
C ALA A 271 -5.99 24.02 12.95
N LEU A 272 -5.20 22.98 13.28
CA LEU A 272 -5.74 21.63 13.54
C LEU A 272 -6.72 21.64 14.75
N MET A 273 -6.32 22.31 15.84
CA MET A 273 -7.12 22.42 17.06
C MET A 273 -8.43 23.20 16.80
N GLN A 274 -8.36 24.37 16.16
CA GLN A 274 -9.54 25.20 15.88
C GLN A 274 -10.55 24.54 14.96
N ARG A 275 -10.07 23.63 14.10
CA ARG A 275 -10.92 22.85 13.19
C ARG A 275 -11.41 21.54 13.81
N HIS A 276 -11.06 21.22 15.03
CA HIS A 276 -11.44 19.96 15.71
C HIS A 276 -11.15 18.72 14.88
N GLN A 277 -10.07 18.74 14.10
CA GLN A 277 -9.72 17.67 13.16
C GLN A 277 -9.01 16.52 13.86
N THR A 278 -9.15 15.32 13.31
CA THR A 278 -8.33 14.17 13.69
C THR A 278 -7.18 14.04 12.70
N LEU A 279 -5.94 14.09 13.18
CA LEU A 279 -4.73 13.74 12.46
C LEU A 279 -4.24 12.40 12.99
N GLN A 280 -4.36 11.34 12.18
CA GLN A 280 -4.02 9.99 12.61
C GLN A 280 -2.95 9.40 11.71
N GLY A 281 -1.80 9.06 12.30
CA GLY A 281 -0.77 8.26 11.65
C GLY A 281 -1.21 6.80 11.52
N LEU A 282 -0.94 6.20 10.38
CA LEU A 282 -1.21 4.77 10.18
C LEU A 282 -0.17 4.12 9.26
N ILE A 283 0.09 2.85 9.52
CA ILE A 283 0.88 1.96 8.67
C ILE A 283 0.06 0.71 8.43
N VAL A 284 -0.32 0.48 7.17
CA VAL A 284 -1.03 -0.71 6.70
C VAL A 284 -2.24 -1.11 7.60
N GLY A 285 -2.41 -2.40 7.96
CA GLY A 285 -3.54 -2.86 8.75
C GLY A 285 -3.35 -4.28 9.30
N SER A 286 -4.34 -4.74 10.07
CA SER A 286 -4.39 -6.07 10.66
C SER A 286 -4.87 -7.13 9.65
N ARG A 287 -4.80 -8.40 10.06
CA ARG A 287 -5.35 -9.53 9.29
C ARG A 287 -6.88 -9.43 9.14
N SER A 288 -7.58 -9.04 10.19
CA SER A 288 -9.03 -8.86 10.11
C SER A 288 -9.40 -7.77 9.10
N HIS A 289 -8.69 -6.63 9.10
CA HIS A 289 -8.89 -5.58 8.09
C HIS A 289 -8.64 -6.08 6.66
N GLN A 290 -7.62 -6.93 6.45
CA GLN A 290 -7.35 -7.49 5.12
C GLN A 290 -8.45 -8.47 4.67
N ARG A 291 -8.96 -9.31 5.57
CA ARG A 291 -10.09 -10.21 5.26
C ARG A 291 -11.37 -9.43 4.94
N ASP A 292 -11.63 -8.33 5.66
CA ASP A 292 -12.77 -7.45 5.38
C ASP A 292 -12.63 -6.78 4.02
N MET A 293 -11.44 -6.28 3.70
CA MET A 293 -11.13 -5.74 2.38
C MET A 293 -11.33 -6.77 1.27
N VAL A 294 -10.84 -8.00 1.45
CA VAL A 294 -11.00 -9.08 0.45
C VAL A 294 -12.50 -9.37 0.21
N ARG A 295 -13.32 -9.46 1.27
CA ARG A 295 -14.77 -9.64 1.13
C ARG A 295 -15.43 -8.49 0.36
N ALA A 296 -15.00 -7.25 0.61
CA ALA A 296 -15.51 -6.08 -0.10
C ALA A 296 -15.10 -6.11 -1.59
N LEU A 297 -13.86 -6.50 -1.89
CA LEU A 297 -13.38 -6.63 -3.27
C LEU A 297 -14.12 -7.73 -4.03
N ASP A 298 -14.42 -8.85 -3.38
CA ASP A 298 -15.24 -9.94 -3.94
C ASP A 298 -16.68 -9.49 -4.25
N ALA A 299 -17.23 -8.59 -3.43
CA ALA A 299 -18.59 -8.08 -3.61
C ALA A 299 -18.69 -6.97 -4.65
N THR A 300 -17.67 -6.12 -4.75
CA THR A 300 -17.68 -4.92 -5.61
C THR A 300 -17.07 -5.16 -6.99
N GLY A 301 -16.20 -6.16 -7.12
CA GLY A 301 -15.46 -6.43 -8.36
C GLY A 301 -14.40 -5.37 -8.71
N ILE A 302 -14.05 -4.48 -7.76
CA ILE A 302 -12.97 -3.49 -7.97
C ILE A 302 -11.69 -4.23 -8.36
N LYS A 303 -11.01 -3.75 -9.40
CA LYS A 303 -9.70 -4.25 -9.81
C LYS A 303 -8.61 -3.22 -9.55
N PRO A 304 -7.46 -3.63 -9.00
CA PRO A 304 -6.31 -2.75 -8.83
C PRO A 304 -5.81 -2.20 -10.17
N VAL A 305 -5.28 -0.99 -10.13
CA VAL A 305 -4.56 -0.43 -11.28
C VAL A 305 -3.10 -0.83 -11.19
N VAL A 306 -2.71 -1.84 -11.97
CA VAL A 306 -1.30 -2.22 -12.18
C VAL A 306 -0.81 -1.52 -13.45
N ASP A 307 0.13 -0.59 -13.29
CA ASP A 307 0.65 0.22 -14.39
C ASP A 307 1.63 -0.57 -15.25
N GLN A 308 2.54 -1.29 -14.59
CA GLN A 308 3.53 -2.13 -15.25
C GLN A 308 3.94 -3.30 -14.36
N THR A 309 4.27 -4.44 -15.00
CA THR A 309 4.88 -5.60 -14.35
C THR A 309 6.24 -5.85 -14.96
N PHE A 310 7.25 -6.03 -14.12
CA PHE A 310 8.63 -6.37 -14.49
C PHE A 310 8.91 -7.84 -14.16
N ALA A 311 9.88 -8.44 -14.81
CA ALA A 311 10.37 -9.74 -14.37
C ALA A 311 11.16 -9.61 -13.05
N LEU A 312 11.26 -10.68 -12.28
CA LEU A 312 11.97 -10.66 -10.97
C LEU A 312 13.43 -10.20 -11.14
N GLU A 313 14.10 -10.64 -12.18
CA GLU A 313 15.49 -10.27 -12.53
C GLU A 313 15.66 -8.78 -12.82
N ASP A 314 14.61 -8.09 -13.25
CA ASP A 314 14.58 -6.65 -13.60
C ASP A 314 14.19 -5.78 -12.40
N ILE A 315 14.24 -6.31 -11.17
CA ILE A 315 13.81 -5.61 -9.94
C ILE A 315 14.49 -4.26 -9.74
N ALA A 316 15.76 -4.12 -10.13
CA ALA A 316 16.50 -2.86 -10.01
C ALA A 316 15.89 -1.79 -10.94
N ASP A 317 15.51 -2.15 -12.17
CA ASP A 317 14.85 -1.24 -13.12
C ASP A 317 13.43 -0.89 -12.65
N ALA A 318 12.72 -1.84 -12.06
CA ALA A 318 11.41 -1.60 -11.45
C ALA A 318 11.49 -0.54 -10.33
N PHE A 319 12.49 -0.63 -9.44
CA PHE A 319 12.72 0.39 -8.40
C PHE A 319 13.18 1.73 -8.95
N ALA A 320 14.04 1.74 -9.98
CA ALA A 320 14.44 2.96 -10.67
C ALA A 320 13.22 3.64 -11.33
N HIS A 321 12.32 2.87 -11.94
CA HIS A 321 11.08 3.38 -12.52
C HIS A 321 10.14 3.94 -11.43
N GLN A 322 10.03 3.26 -10.28
CA GLN A 322 9.27 3.76 -9.13
C GLN A 322 9.83 5.09 -8.61
N ALA A 323 11.15 5.16 -8.42
CA ALA A 323 11.83 6.36 -7.93
C ALA A 323 11.65 7.56 -8.87
N ALA A 324 11.55 7.34 -10.19
CA ALA A 324 11.27 8.39 -11.17
C ALA A 324 9.84 8.95 -11.06
N GLY A 325 8.94 8.32 -10.28
CA GLY A 325 7.57 8.80 -10.03
C GLY A 325 6.67 8.84 -11.26
N LYS A 326 7.02 8.12 -12.32
CA LYS A 326 6.28 8.15 -13.61
C LYS A 326 5.04 7.25 -13.61
N HIS A 327 4.98 6.24 -12.74
CA HIS A 327 3.89 5.27 -12.67
C HIS A 327 2.57 5.89 -12.17
N PHE A 328 1.47 5.21 -12.48
CA PHE A 328 0.12 5.50 -11.99
C PHE A 328 -0.48 4.23 -11.35
N GLY A 329 -0.81 4.27 -10.06
CA GLY A 329 -1.21 3.07 -9.33
C GLY A 329 -0.01 2.25 -8.87
N LYS A 330 0.04 0.96 -9.21
CA LYS A 330 1.04 0.02 -8.70
C LYS A 330 1.98 -0.51 -9.78
N LEU A 331 3.21 -0.79 -9.37
CA LEU A 331 4.19 -1.56 -10.13
C LEU A 331 4.32 -2.94 -9.49
N CYS A 332 4.45 -3.99 -10.31
CA CYS A 332 4.53 -5.36 -9.86
C CYS A 332 5.78 -6.06 -10.39
N LEU A 333 6.14 -7.18 -9.75
CA LEU A 333 7.11 -8.15 -10.24
C LEU A 333 6.37 -9.45 -10.56
N SER A 334 6.69 -10.09 -11.67
CA SER A 334 6.35 -11.48 -11.95
C SER A 334 7.49 -12.38 -11.49
N ILE A 335 7.17 -13.47 -10.82
CA ILE A 335 8.11 -14.41 -10.21
C ILE A 335 7.88 -15.79 -10.77
#